data_97a4620b93b7bae96f4c2c333b63619f
#
_entry.id   97a4620b93b7bae96f4c2c333b63619f
#
_cell.length_a   1.000
_cell.length_b   1.000
_cell.length_c   1.000
_cell.angle_alpha   90.00
_cell.angle_beta   90.00
_cell.angle_gamma   90.00
#
_symmetry.space_group_name_H-M   'P 1'
#
loop_
_entity.id
_entity.type
_entity.pdbx_description
1 polymer ?
#
loop_
_entity_poly.entity_id
_entity_poly.type
_entity_poly.pdbx_seq_one_letter_code
_entity_poly.pdbx_strand_id
1 'polypeptide(L)'
;MNIVDTKINSGFWKERKELNKSVSLYAVLKSFEDTGRIKALTGDNDPVKQRPHIFWESDLAKLMEGAFFSMQQEKDEKLEKICDSIIDKIIANQEEDGYLNYFFSKHEPDNKFTNLRDRHELYCAGHLLESAVEHHKATGNSKFFDAMERYVDHIISKFGKEEGKMRGYPGHQEIELALVKAYEHTNKKKFLDLATYFIDERGTHDKPEDHYYVKEKKKLMEKEGEID
;
A
#
# COMPACT_ATOMS: atom_id res chain seq x y z
N MET A 1 9.28 -1.72 -21.47
CA MET A 1 10.15 -2.91 -21.40
C MET A 1 9.61 -3.80 -20.29
N ASN A 2 9.22 -5.00 -20.60
CA ASN A 2 8.65 -5.91 -19.61
C ASN A 2 9.80 -6.66 -18.91
N ILE A 3 9.87 -6.63 -17.57
CA ILE A 3 10.93 -7.32 -16.79
C ILE A 3 10.98 -8.82 -17.10
N VAL A 4 9.83 -9.41 -17.41
CA VAL A 4 9.70 -10.85 -17.72
C VAL A 4 10.45 -11.23 -19.00
N ASP A 5 10.62 -10.31 -19.94
CA ASP A 5 11.26 -10.55 -21.24
C ASP A 5 12.78 -10.46 -21.18
N THR A 6 13.34 -10.03 -20.03
CA THR A 6 14.78 -9.85 -19.85
C THR A 6 15.40 -11.05 -19.13
N LYS A 7 16.37 -11.70 -19.77
CA LYS A 7 17.11 -12.84 -19.19
C LYS A 7 18.56 -12.45 -18.90
N ILE A 8 18.99 -12.63 -17.67
CA ILE A 8 20.39 -12.48 -17.27
C ILE A 8 21.05 -13.85 -17.28
N ASN A 9 21.88 -14.12 -18.31
CA ASN A 9 22.40 -15.45 -18.56
C ASN A 9 23.75 -15.74 -17.90
N SER A 10 24.53 -14.71 -17.50
CA SER A 10 25.88 -14.90 -16.94
C SER A 10 26.34 -13.68 -16.15
N GLY A 11 27.48 -13.83 -15.45
CA GLY A 11 28.22 -12.78 -14.79
C GLY A 11 27.60 -12.33 -13.44
N PHE A 12 28.11 -11.23 -12.92
CA PHE A 12 27.81 -10.68 -11.59
C PHE A 12 26.31 -10.60 -11.30
N TRP A 13 25.51 -10.09 -12.24
CA TRP A 13 24.07 -9.92 -12.02
C TRP A 13 23.30 -11.23 -11.96
N LYS A 14 23.76 -12.27 -12.68
CA LYS A 14 23.14 -13.60 -12.54
C LYS A 14 23.35 -14.15 -11.14
N GLU A 15 24.59 -14.08 -10.63
CA GLU A 15 24.91 -14.53 -9.27
C GLU A 15 24.10 -13.78 -8.20
N ARG A 16 23.93 -12.45 -8.36
CA ARG A 16 23.12 -11.63 -7.45
C ARG A 16 21.64 -11.99 -7.50
N LYS A 17 21.12 -12.25 -8.69
CA LYS A 17 19.73 -12.69 -8.86
C LYS A 17 19.48 -14.04 -8.18
N GLU A 18 20.36 -15.01 -8.38
CA GLU A 18 20.28 -16.32 -7.73
C GLU A 18 20.39 -16.20 -6.19
N LEU A 19 21.30 -15.37 -5.71
CA LEU A 19 21.43 -15.11 -4.29
C LEU A 19 20.17 -14.46 -3.72
N ASN A 20 19.58 -13.47 -4.42
CA ASN A 20 18.35 -12.82 -3.98
C ASN A 20 17.21 -13.83 -3.87
N LYS A 21 17.00 -14.65 -4.90
CA LYS A 21 15.95 -15.66 -4.95
C LYS A 21 16.11 -16.74 -3.87
N SER A 22 17.33 -17.32 -3.76
CA SER A 22 17.55 -18.50 -2.91
C SER A 22 17.85 -18.19 -1.45
N VAL A 23 18.30 -16.96 -1.13
CA VAL A 23 18.75 -16.59 0.22
C VAL A 23 18.09 -15.32 0.73
N SER A 24 18.21 -14.18 0.00
CA SER A 24 17.87 -12.87 0.56
C SER A 24 16.39 -12.74 0.89
N LEU A 25 15.50 -13.14 -0.03
CA LEU A 25 14.04 -13.09 0.18
C LEU A 25 13.62 -13.92 1.40
N TYR A 26 14.14 -15.14 1.54
CA TYR A 26 13.85 -15.99 2.69
C TYR A 26 14.45 -15.46 3.99
N ALA A 27 15.64 -14.85 3.94
CA ALA A 27 16.25 -14.25 5.12
C ALA A 27 15.44 -13.04 5.64
N VAL A 28 14.92 -12.21 4.73
CA VAL A 28 14.07 -11.07 5.11
C VAL A 28 12.72 -11.56 5.63
N LEU A 29 12.09 -12.56 5.01
CA LEU A 29 10.87 -13.20 5.52
C LEU A 29 11.08 -13.72 6.94
N LYS A 30 12.16 -14.46 7.17
CA LYS A 30 12.49 -14.94 8.50
C LYS A 30 12.71 -13.80 9.50
N SER A 31 13.39 -12.73 9.11
CA SER A 31 13.56 -11.55 9.95
C SER A 31 12.21 -10.91 10.31
N PHE A 32 11.25 -10.87 9.39
CA PHE A 32 9.91 -10.34 9.65
C PHE A 32 9.09 -11.25 10.57
N GLU A 33 9.27 -12.57 10.49
CA GLU A 33 8.70 -13.51 11.46
C GLU A 33 9.33 -13.33 12.85
N ASP A 34 10.66 -13.33 12.93
CA ASP A 34 11.42 -13.25 14.19
C ASP A 34 11.16 -11.91 14.92
N THR A 35 10.97 -10.82 14.18
CA THR A 35 10.63 -9.50 14.74
C THR A 35 9.13 -9.29 14.99
N GLY A 36 8.30 -10.28 14.66
CA GLY A 36 6.85 -10.24 14.87
C GLY A 36 6.08 -9.33 13.91
N ARG A 37 6.72 -8.78 12.84
CA ARG A 37 6.06 -7.90 11.87
C ARG A 37 4.89 -8.57 11.17
N ILE A 38 5.06 -9.81 10.71
CA ILE A 38 3.97 -10.57 10.05
C ILE A 38 2.82 -10.77 11.03
N LYS A 39 3.10 -11.26 12.23
CA LYS A 39 2.07 -11.49 13.26
C LYS A 39 1.33 -10.20 13.65
N ALA A 40 2.05 -9.08 13.78
CA ALA A 40 1.47 -7.80 14.15
C ALA A 40 0.49 -7.24 13.12
N LEU A 41 0.58 -7.67 11.85
CA LEU A 41 -0.26 -7.20 10.74
C LEU A 41 -1.31 -8.22 10.29
N THR A 42 -1.27 -9.42 10.83
CA THR A 42 -2.17 -10.52 10.47
C THR A 42 -3.17 -10.89 11.57
N GLY A 43 -3.15 -10.18 12.68
CA GLY A 43 -4.08 -10.43 13.80
C GLY A 43 -3.77 -11.65 14.66
N ASP A 44 -2.62 -12.32 14.42
CA ASP A 44 -2.21 -13.51 15.17
C ASP A 44 -1.62 -13.19 16.56
N ASN A 45 -1.63 -11.92 16.97
CA ASN A 45 -1.07 -11.45 18.24
C ASN A 45 -2.09 -10.77 19.13
N ASP A 46 -1.78 -10.79 20.44
CA ASP A 46 -2.44 -9.90 21.40
C ASP A 46 -2.17 -8.44 21.00
N PRO A 47 -3.19 -7.69 20.58
CA PRO A 47 -3.04 -6.31 20.11
C PRO A 47 -2.47 -5.37 21.17
N VAL A 48 -2.51 -5.76 22.45
CA VAL A 48 -1.96 -4.98 23.56
C VAL A 48 -0.44 -5.13 23.65
N LYS A 49 0.12 -6.28 23.23
CA LYS A 49 1.53 -6.60 23.38
C LYS A 49 2.41 -6.24 22.20
N GLN A 50 1.86 -6.17 21.00
CA GLN A 50 2.62 -5.86 19.78
C GLN A 50 1.84 -4.93 18.87
N ARG A 51 1.74 -3.66 19.27
CA ARG A 51 1.23 -2.62 18.39
C ARG A 51 2.22 -2.44 17.22
N PRO A 52 1.79 -2.65 15.96
CA PRO A 52 2.65 -2.42 14.81
C PRO A 52 2.98 -0.94 14.67
N HIS A 53 4.06 -0.62 13.97
CA HIS A 53 4.28 0.74 13.51
C HIS A 53 3.31 1.05 12.35
N ILE A 54 2.89 2.30 12.25
CA ILE A 54 1.85 2.75 11.31
C ILE A 54 2.14 2.45 9.83
N PHE A 55 3.39 2.17 9.45
CA PHE A 55 3.77 1.85 8.07
C PHE A 55 4.38 0.45 7.88
N TRP A 56 4.27 -0.45 8.86
CA TRP A 56 4.78 -1.82 8.69
C TRP A 56 4.10 -2.60 7.57
N GLU A 57 2.86 -2.26 7.23
CA GLU A 57 2.17 -2.85 6.07
C GLU A 57 2.93 -2.60 4.77
N SER A 58 3.50 -1.39 4.60
CA SER A 58 4.31 -1.07 3.42
C SER A 58 5.62 -1.87 3.35
N ASP A 59 6.24 -2.17 4.51
CA ASP A 59 7.45 -3.02 4.52
C ASP A 59 7.15 -4.43 4.03
N LEU A 60 6.03 -5.00 4.50
CA LEU A 60 5.58 -6.33 4.11
C LEU A 60 5.16 -6.35 2.63
N ALA A 61 4.44 -5.33 2.18
CA ALA A 61 4.03 -5.18 0.79
C ALA A 61 5.23 -5.12 -0.17
N LYS A 62 6.26 -4.32 0.15
CA LYS A 62 7.51 -4.22 -0.64
C LYS A 62 8.26 -5.54 -0.71
N LEU A 63 8.33 -6.28 0.40
CA LEU A 63 8.94 -7.60 0.41
C LEU A 63 8.20 -8.57 -0.51
N MET A 64 6.87 -8.61 -0.42
CA MET A 64 6.03 -9.47 -1.27
C MET A 64 6.13 -9.05 -2.74
N GLU A 65 6.12 -7.76 -3.06
CA GLU A 65 6.31 -7.27 -4.43
C GLU A 65 7.64 -7.74 -5.01
N GLY A 66 8.75 -7.62 -4.25
CA GLY A 66 10.04 -8.15 -4.66
C GLY A 66 10.04 -9.66 -4.88
N ALA A 67 9.31 -10.42 -4.05
CA ALA A 67 9.10 -11.86 -4.23
C ALA A 67 8.34 -12.16 -5.53
N PHE A 68 7.27 -11.41 -5.84
CA PHE A 68 6.49 -11.59 -7.06
C PHE A 68 7.28 -11.25 -8.33
N PHE A 69 8.11 -10.20 -8.30
CA PHE A 69 9.04 -9.93 -9.40
C PHE A 69 10.03 -11.10 -9.62
N SER A 70 10.51 -11.71 -8.56
CA SER A 70 11.37 -12.90 -8.66
C SER A 70 10.61 -14.08 -9.26
N MET A 71 9.36 -14.32 -8.83
CA MET A 71 8.52 -15.42 -9.31
C MET A 71 8.05 -15.27 -10.77
N GLN A 72 7.86 -14.04 -11.26
CA GLN A 72 7.56 -13.79 -12.68
C GLN A 72 8.71 -14.22 -13.60
N GLN A 73 9.95 -14.23 -13.11
CA GLN A 73 11.09 -14.70 -13.88
C GLN A 73 11.34 -16.20 -13.74
N GLU A 74 11.09 -16.74 -12.55
CA GLU A 74 11.28 -18.14 -12.23
C GLU A 74 10.39 -18.55 -11.05
N LYS A 75 9.45 -19.45 -11.32
CA LYS A 75 8.46 -19.90 -10.33
C LYS A 75 9.13 -20.45 -9.06
N ASP A 76 8.58 -20.10 -7.89
CA ASP A 76 8.96 -20.61 -6.58
C ASP A 76 7.68 -20.93 -5.78
N GLU A 77 7.24 -22.19 -5.85
CA GLU A 77 5.99 -22.63 -5.21
C GLU A 77 6.00 -22.52 -3.68
N LYS A 78 7.20 -22.61 -3.07
CA LYS A 78 7.32 -22.46 -1.62
C LYS A 78 7.12 -21.00 -1.22
N LEU A 79 7.75 -20.08 -1.94
CA LEU A 79 7.61 -18.64 -1.70
C LEU A 79 6.18 -18.18 -1.99
N GLU A 80 5.56 -18.68 -3.07
CA GLU A 80 4.16 -18.42 -3.41
C GLU A 80 3.23 -18.79 -2.26
N LYS A 81 3.34 -20.02 -1.72
CA LYS A 81 2.52 -20.47 -0.58
C LYS A 81 2.69 -19.62 0.68
N ILE A 82 3.92 -19.16 0.96
CA ILE A 82 4.18 -18.27 2.10
C ILE A 82 3.49 -16.93 1.88
N CYS A 83 3.68 -16.30 0.71
CA CYS A 83 3.05 -15.03 0.37
C CYS A 83 1.52 -15.14 0.37
N ASP A 84 0.96 -16.20 -0.20
CA ASP A 84 -0.49 -16.44 -0.21
C ASP A 84 -1.08 -16.55 1.19
N SER A 85 -0.39 -17.24 2.11
CA SER A 85 -0.82 -17.33 3.51
C SER A 85 -0.82 -15.96 4.21
N ILE A 86 0.14 -15.10 3.89
CA ILE A 86 0.20 -13.72 4.41
C ILE A 86 -0.93 -12.88 3.82
N ILE A 87 -1.15 -12.98 2.51
CA ILE A 87 -2.23 -12.29 1.79
C ILE A 87 -3.60 -12.65 2.36
N ASP A 88 -3.86 -13.94 2.59
CA ASP A 88 -5.13 -14.38 3.16
C ASP A 88 -5.42 -13.74 4.53
N LYS A 89 -4.40 -13.60 5.37
CA LYS A 89 -4.52 -12.93 6.67
C LYS A 89 -4.71 -11.42 6.54
N ILE A 90 -4.05 -10.77 5.57
CA ILE A 90 -4.24 -9.34 5.29
C ILE A 90 -5.69 -9.10 4.85
N ILE A 91 -6.18 -9.87 3.88
CA ILE A 91 -7.54 -9.74 3.33
C ILE A 91 -8.60 -10.00 4.40
N ALA A 92 -8.36 -10.95 5.32
CA ALA A 92 -9.28 -11.24 6.42
C ALA A 92 -9.53 -10.04 7.36
N ASN A 93 -8.68 -9.01 7.32
CA ASN A 93 -8.85 -7.76 8.08
C ASN A 93 -9.56 -6.65 7.29
N GLN A 94 -9.97 -6.89 6.04
CA GLN A 94 -10.70 -5.90 5.26
C GLN A 94 -12.08 -5.66 5.85
N GLU A 95 -12.44 -4.39 6.04
CA GLU A 95 -13.77 -4.00 6.54
C GLU A 95 -14.85 -4.15 5.46
N GLU A 96 -16.11 -4.18 5.87
CA GLU A 96 -17.25 -4.36 4.95
C GLU A 96 -17.32 -3.26 3.89
N ASP A 97 -16.94 -2.03 4.23
CA ASP A 97 -16.89 -0.87 3.31
C ASP A 97 -15.66 -0.85 2.40
N GLY A 98 -14.82 -1.88 2.48
CA GLY A 98 -13.62 -2.04 1.66
C GLY A 98 -12.33 -1.45 2.26
N TYR A 99 -12.40 -0.74 3.38
CA TYR A 99 -11.20 -0.20 4.05
C TYR A 99 -10.23 -1.32 4.43
N LEU A 100 -8.93 -1.13 4.18
CA LEU A 100 -7.90 -2.12 4.46
C LEU A 100 -6.63 -1.47 4.99
N ASN A 101 -6.54 -1.27 6.28
CA ASN A 101 -5.33 -0.92 7.02
C ASN A 101 -5.44 -1.46 8.43
N TYR A 102 -4.62 -2.44 8.76
CA TYR A 102 -4.70 -3.15 10.03
C TYR A 102 -4.47 -2.22 11.24
N PHE A 103 -3.46 -1.34 11.14
CA PHE A 103 -3.12 -0.43 12.24
C PHE A 103 -4.33 0.43 12.65
N PHE A 104 -4.95 1.12 11.69
CA PHE A 104 -6.08 1.99 12.00
C PHE A 104 -7.31 1.18 12.42
N SER A 105 -7.64 0.12 11.69
CA SER A 105 -8.80 -0.70 12.02
C SER A 105 -8.78 -1.26 13.45
N LYS A 106 -7.59 -1.60 13.98
CA LYS A 106 -7.46 -2.26 15.30
C LYS A 106 -7.02 -1.35 16.43
N HIS A 107 -6.26 -0.30 16.13
CA HIS A 107 -5.64 0.52 17.18
C HIS A 107 -6.15 1.96 17.21
N GLU A 108 -6.59 2.49 16.08
CA GLU A 108 -7.03 3.89 15.98
C GLU A 108 -8.19 4.06 14.98
N PRO A 109 -9.35 3.38 15.17
CA PRO A 109 -10.45 3.39 14.19
C PRO A 109 -11.02 4.78 13.91
N ASP A 110 -11.00 5.67 14.89
CA ASP A 110 -11.52 7.03 14.77
C ASP A 110 -10.53 7.99 14.06
N ASN A 111 -9.30 7.54 13.81
CA ASN A 111 -8.25 8.35 13.21
C ASN A 111 -7.99 8.06 11.72
N LYS A 112 -8.85 7.29 11.05
CA LYS A 112 -8.74 7.00 9.61
C LYS A 112 -8.77 8.30 8.81
N PHE A 113 -7.80 8.49 7.94
CA PHE A 113 -7.62 9.66 7.07
C PHE A 113 -7.58 11.03 7.78
N THR A 114 -7.36 11.06 9.10
CA THR A 114 -7.32 12.32 9.85
C THR A 114 -5.99 13.07 9.73
N ASN A 115 -4.90 12.39 9.39
CA ASN A 115 -3.59 13.00 9.15
C ASN A 115 -2.92 12.41 7.90
N LEU A 116 -3.24 12.99 6.75
CA LEU A 116 -2.73 12.56 5.45
C LEU A 116 -1.23 12.75 5.30
N ARG A 117 -0.63 13.71 6.04
CA ARG A 117 0.78 14.05 5.94
C ARG A 117 1.69 13.00 6.57
N ASP A 118 1.38 12.58 7.82
CA ASP A 118 2.34 11.87 8.66
C ASP A 118 1.94 10.41 8.96
N ARG A 119 0.66 10.05 8.73
CA ARG A 119 0.14 8.75 9.19
C ARG A 119 0.17 7.63 8.15
N HIS A 120 0.62 7.92 6.94
CA HIS A 120 1.02 6.95 5.91
C HIS A 120 -0.07 5.97 5.43
N GLU A 121 -1.37 6.24 5.64
CA GLU A 121 -2.44 5.32 5.20
C GLU A 121 -2.45 5.12 3.68
N LEU A 122 -2.47 6.25 2.91
CA LEU A 122 -2.46 6.18 1.44
C LEU A 122 -1.13 5.66 0.89
N TYR A 123 -0.02 5.88 1.59
CA TYR A 123 1.28 5.30 1.28
C TYR A 123 1.26 3.77 1.43
N CYS A 124 0.72 3.25 2.53
CA CYS A 124 0.56 1.81 2.73
C CYS A 124 -0.40 1.20 1.70
N ALA A 125 -1.51 1.89 1.39
CA ALA A 125 -2.44 1.46 0.34
C ALA A 125 -1.76 1.35 -1.02
N GLY A 126 -0.89 2.32 -1.37
CA GLY A 126 -0.10 2.29 -2.60
C GLY A 126 0.78 1.06 -2.71
N HIS A 127 1.63 0.80 -1.72
CA HIS A 127 2.51 -0.38 -1.72
C HIS A 127 1.75 -1.70 -1.73
N LEU A 128 0.63 -1.80 -1.00
CA LEU A 128 -0.22 -2.99 -1.06
C LEU A 128 -0.82 -3.19 -2.45
N LEU A 129 -1.25 -2.12 -3.12
CA LEU A 129 -1.79 -2.19 -4.48
C LEU A 129 -0.72 -2.58 -5.49
N GLU A 130 0.52 -2.04 -5.40
CA GLU A 130 1.64 -2.47 -6.24
C GLU A 130 1.92 -3.96 -6.08
N SER A 131 2.01 -4.41 -4.82
CA SER A 131 2.21 -5.82 -4.51
C SER A 131 1.09 -6.71 -5.06
N ALA A 132 -0.17 -6.25 -4.99
CA ALA A 132 -1.32 -6.98 -5.52
C ALA A 132 -1.31 -7.09 -7.05
N VAL A 133 -0.89 -6.05 -7.76
CA VAL A 133 -0.67 -6.09 -9.21
C VAL A 133 0.38 -7.15 -9.58
N GLU A 134 1.52 -7.12 -8.89
CA GLU A 134 2.62 -8.05 -9.17
C GLU A 134 2.29 -9.50 -8.75
N HIS A 135 1.50 -9.70 -7.69
CA HIS A 135 0.94 -11.01 -7.32
C HIS A 135 0.09 -11.58 -8.45
N HIS A 136 -0.86 -10.80 -8.98
CA HIS A 136 -1.73 -11.25 -10.08
C HIS A 136 -0.90 -11.57 -11.34
N LYS A 137 0.10 -10.76 -11.67
CA LYS A 137 1.00 -11.05 -12.81
C LYS A 137 1.83 -12.32 -12.61
N ALA A 138 2.29 -12.58 -11.39
CA ALA A 138 3.15 -13.73 -11.09
C ALA A 138 2.39 -15.06 -11.03
N THR A 139 1.14 -15.04 -10.53
CA THR A 139 0.39 -16.26 -10.16
C THR A 139 -0.89 -16.47 -10.96
N GLY A 140 -1.45 -15.41 -11.56
CA GLY A 140 -2.78 -15.41 -12.17
C GLY A 140 -3.93 -15.36 -11.14
N ASN A 141 -3.64 -15.30 -9.84
CA ASN A 141 -4.63 -15.27 -8.78
C ASN A 141 -5.04 -13.83 -8.46
N SER A 142 -6.31 -13.48 -8.65
CA SER A 142 -6.82 -12.11 -8.48
C SER A 142 -7.17 -11.74 -7.04
N LYS A 143 -7.21 -12.69 -6.10
CA LYS A 143 -7.77 -12.46 -4.76
C LYS A 143 -7.23 -11.21 -4.04
N PHE A 144 -5.92 -10.97 -4.13
CA PHE A 144 -5.30 -9.81 -3.49
C PHE A 144 -5.62 -8.52 -4.25
N PHE A 145 -5.60 -8.59 -5.58
CA PHE A 145 -5.97 -7.46 -6.42
C PHE A 145 -7.45 -7.07 -6.22
N ASP A 146 -8.35 -8.04 -6.14
CA ASP A 146 -9.79 -7.80 -5.91
C ASP A 146 -10.02 -7.12 -4.55
N ALA A 147 -9.29 -7.51 -3.51
CA ALA A 147 -9.34 -6.86 -2.21
C ALA A 147 -8.82 -5.41 -2.27
N MET A 148 -7.70 -5.19 -2.97
CA MET A 148 -7.15 -3.85 -3.14
C MET A 148 -8.02 -2.97 -4.04
N GLU A 149 -8.69 -3.54 -5.03
CA GLU A 149 -9.66 -2.82 -5.85
C GLU A 149 -10.83 -2.29 -5.00
N ARG A 150 -11.36 -3.11 -4.06
CA ARG A 150 -12.37 -2.65 -3.10
C ARG A 150 -11.84 -1.53 -2.18
N TYR A 151 -10.59 -1.63 -1.76
CA TYR A 151 -9.99 -0.55 -0.97
C TYR A 151 -9.84 0.75 -1.76
N VAL A 152 -9.47 0.67 -3.04
CA VAL A 152 -9.45 1.84 -3.94
C VAL A 152 -10.86 2.42 -4.11
N ASP A 153 -11.89 1.60 -4.26
CA ASP A 153 -13.28 2.08 -4.32
C ASP A 153 -13.69 2.80 -3.03
N HIS A 154 -13.26 2.31 -1.87
CA HIS A 154 -13.43 3.01 -0.60
C HIS A 154 -12.72 4.37 -0.61
N ILE A 155 -11.45 4.44 -1.05
CA ILE A 155 -10.70 5.70 -1.16
C ILE A 155 -11.42 6.69 -2.10
N ILE A 156 -11.90 6.23 -3.26
CA ILE A 156 -12.69 7.04 -4.20
C ILE A 156 -13.95 7.61 -3.53
N SER A 157 -14.58 6.85 -2.62
CA SER A 157 -15.75 7.32 -1.87
C SER A 157 -15.43 8.45 -0.89
N LYS A 158 -14.18 8.51 -0.40
CA LYS A 158 -13.74 9.48 0.63
C LYS A 158 -13.10 10.73 0.04
N PHE A 159 -12.40 10.63 -1.09
CA PHE A 159 -11.61 11.71 -1.67
C PHE A 159 -12.22 12.22 -2.98
N GLY A 160 -12.22 13.52 -3.17
CA GLY A 160 -12.75 14.16 -4.37
C GLY A 160 -13.06 15.64 -4.19
N LYS A 161 -13.51 16.28 -5.26
CA LYS A 161 -13.96 17.69 -5.27
C LYS A 161 -15.47 17.84 -5.04
N GLU A 162 -16.19 16.73 -5.01
CA GLU A 162 -17.63 16.67 -4.81
C GLU A 162 -17.99 16.98 -3.36
N GLU A 163 -19.20 17.52 -3.17
CA GLU A 163 -19.72 17.79 -1.83
C GLU A 163 -19.73 16.53 -0.95
N GLY A 164 -19.28 16.67 0.29
CA GLY A 164 -19.18 15.58 1.25
C GLY A 164 -17.91 14.75 1.18
N LYS A 165 -17.06 14.94 0.15
CA LYS A 165 -15.73 14.31 0.08
C LYS A 165 -14.63 15.18 0.66
N MET A 166 -13.57 14.53 1.09
CA MET A 166 -12.36 15.19 1.56
C MET A 166 -11.52 15.69 0.38
N ARG A 167 -11.14 16.94 0.40
CA ARG A 167 -10.15 17.51 -0.51
C ARG A 167 -8.77 17.41 0.12
N GLY A 168 -7.87 16.70 -0.53
CA GLY A 168 -6.52 16.48 -0.05
C GLY A 168 -5.77 15.44 -0.89
N TYR A 169 -4.52 15.24 -0.58
CA TYR A 169 -3.62 14.31 -1.26
C TYR A 169 -2.68 13.64 -0.24
N PRO A 170 -2.07 12.50 -0.55
CA PRO A 170 -1.15 11.81 0.37
C PRO A 170 0.09 12.65 0.67
N GLY A 171 0.62 12.55 1.89
CA GLY A 171 1.87 13.21 2.27
C GLY A 171 3.07 12.68 1.48
N HIS A 172 3.12 11.37 1.24
CA HIS A 172 4.07 10.70 0.35
C HIS A 172 3.42 10.34 -0.97
N GLN A 173 4.11 10.64 -2.07
CA GLN A 173 3.70 10.29 -3.43
C GLN A 173 4.02 8.82 -3.70
N GLU A 174 3.07 7.96 -3.44
CA GLU A 174 3.19 6.52 -3.61
C GLU A 174 1.95 5.92 -4.29
N ILE A 175 0.77 6.23 -3.75
CA ILE A 175 -0.47 5.67 -4.27
C ILE A 175 -0.72 6.07 -5.72
N GLU A 176 -0.26 7.23 -6.16
CA GLU A 176 -0.40 7.72 -7.53
C GLU A 176 0.31 6.77 -8.51
N LEU A 177 1.52 6.32 -8.17
CA LEU A 177 2.27 5.33 -8.95
C LEU A 177 1.54 3.98 -8.98
N ALA A 178 1.10 3.50 -7.84
CA ALA A 178 0.38 2.24 -7.72
C ALA A 178 -0.92 2.22 -8.53
N LEU A 179 -1.67 3.34 -8.51
CA LEU A 179 -2.89 3.52 -9.29
C LEU A 179 -2.61 3.49 -10.80
N VAL A 180 -1.53 4.13 -11.27
CA VAL A 180 -1.13 4.05 -12.68
C VAL A 180 -0.77 2.60 -13.06
N LYS A 181 -0.02 1.88 -12.23
CA LYS A 181 0.28 0.44 -12.44
C LYS A 181 -1.01 -0.41 -12.52
N ALA A 182 -1.97 -0.14 -11.64
CA ALA A 182 -3.26 -0.84 -11.65
C ALA A 182 -4.08 -0.51 -12.91
N TYR A 183 -4.05 0.74 -13.38
CA TYR A 183 -4.65 1.13 -14.65
C TYR A 183 -3.99 0.42 -15.84
N GLU A 184 -2.67 0.44 -15.93
CA GLU A 184 -1.94 -0.26 -17.00
C GLU A 184 -2.21 -1.77 -17.02
N HIS A 185 -2.44 -2.36 -15.84
CA HIS A 185 -2.74 -3.77 -15.68
C HIS A 185 -4.18 -4.14 -16.12
N THR A 186 -5.16 -3.25 -15.87
CA THR A 186 -6.59 -3.58 -16.00
C THR A 186 -7.36 -2.77 -17.02
N ASN A 187 -6.82 -1.63 -17.48
CA ASN A 187 -7.53 -0.59 -18.26
C ASN A 187 -8.78 -0.01 -17.55
N LYS A 188 -8.96 -0.22 -16.24
CA LYS A 188 -10.06 0.35 -15.48
C LYS A 188 -9.81 1.83 -15.18
N LYS A 189 -10.54 2.71 -15.85
CA LYS A 189 -10.33 4.17 -15.80
C LYS A 189 -10.36 4.77 -14.39
N LYS A 190 -11.11 4.19 -13.45
CA LYS A 190 -11.20 4.67 -12.07
C LYS A 190 -9.83 4.82 -11.37
N PHE A 191 -8.87 3.94 -11.68
CA PHE A 191 -7.50 4.03 -11.13
C PHE A 191 -6.78 5.27 -11.67
N LEU A 192 -6.86 5.50 -12.98
CA LEU A 192 -6.23 6.67 -13.59
C LEU A 192 -6.91 7.98 -13.11
N ASP A 193 -8.25 7.98 -12.97
CA ASP A 193 -8.98 9.15 -12.50
C ASP A 193 -8.60 9.53 -11.06
N LEU A 194 -8.44 8.54 -10.17
CA LEU A 194 -8.00 8.79 -8.80
C LEU A 194 -6.53 9.25 -8.74
N ALA A 195 -5.64 8.66 -9.55
CA ALA A 195 -4.24 9.12 -9.65
C ALA A 195 -4.17 10.58 -10.12
N THR A 196 -4.92 10.91 -11.17
CA THR A 196 -5.03 12.28 -11.71
C THR A 196 -5.55 13.24 -10.63
N TYR A 197 -6.60 12.85 -9.90
CA TYR A 197 -7.13 13.65 -8.80
C TYR A 197 -6.05 13.98 -7.76
N PHE A 198 -5.30 13.01 -7.27
CA PHE A 198 -4.27 13.26 -6.26
C PHE A 198 -3.12 14.13 -6.78
N ILE A 199 -2.72 13.95 -8.04
CA ILE A 199 -1.68 14.76 -8.68
C ILE A 199 -2.17 16.21 -8.87
N ASP A 200 -3.37 16.39 -9.39
CA ASP A 200 -3.94 17.73 -9.67
C ASP A 200 -4.30 18.48 -8.40
N GLU A 201 -4.71 17.75 -7.33
CA GLU A 201 -5.06 18.35 -6.06
C GLU A 201 -3.81 18.86 -5.31
N ARG A 202 -2.64 18.30 -5.61
CA ARG A 202 -1.37 18.73 -5.04
C ARG A 202 -1.01 20.13 -5.54
N GLY A 203 -1.02 21.09 -4.62
CA GLY A 203 -0.71 22.48 -4.94
C GLY A 203 -1.85 23.28 -5.61
N THR A 204 -3.07 22.70 -5.69
CA THR A 204 -4.23 23.47 -6.14
C THR A 204 -4.62 24.53 -5.11
N HIS A 205 -5.13 25.67 -5.61
CA HIS A 205 -5.56 26.80 -4.79
C HIS A 205 -7.04 27.16 -4.97
N ASP A 206 -7.80 26.37 -5.76
CA ASP A 206 -9.23 26.56 -5.85
C ASP A 206 -9.90 26.10 -4.54
N LYS A 207 -10.73 26.97 -3.94
CA LYS A 207 -11.35 26.74 -2.61
C LYS A 207 -10.34 26.27 -1.56
N PRO A 208 -9.29 27.05 -1.27
CA PRO A 208 -8.22 26.65 -0.35
C PRO A 208 -8.75 26.33 1.06
N GLU A 209 -9.83 26.97 1.50
CA GLU A 209 -10.47 26.78 2.80
C GLU A 209 -11.02 25.35 3.00
N ASP A 210 -11.32 24.63 1.91
CA ASP A 210 -11.83 23.26 1.97
C ASP A 210 -10.71 22.21 1.96
N HIS A 211 -9.49 22.62 1.59
CA HIS A 211 -8.39 21.70 1.41
C HIS A 211 -7.78 21.24 2.75
N TYR A 212 -7.52 19.95 2.88
CA TYR A 212 -6.97 19.33 4.09
C TYR A 212 -5.75 20.10 4.65
N TYR A 213 -4.72 20.35 3.83
CA TYR A 213 -3.48 20.98 4.30
C TYR A 213 -3.65 22.44 4.71
N VAL A 214 -4.61 23.15 4.16
CA VAL A 214 -4.94 24.52 4.59
C VAL A 214 -5.63 24.49 5.96
N LYS A 215 -6.59 23.59 6.14
CA LYS A 215 -7.26 23.38 7.44
C LYS A 215 -6.28 22.95 8.52
N GLU A 216 -5.35 22.05 8.24
CA GLU A 216 -4.32 21.63 9.19
C GLU A 216 -3.36 22.77 9.56
N LYS A 217 -2.90 23.54 8.58
CA LYS A 217 -2.06 24.72 8.85
C LYS A 217 -2.78 25.72 9.75
N LYS A 218 -4.04 26.02 9.46
CA LYS A 218 -4.84 26.94 10.27
C LYS A 218 -4.97 26.46 11.72
N LYS A 219 -5.31 25.18 11.94
CA LYS A 219 -5.37 24.60 13.29
C LYS A 219 -4.06 24.69 14.06
N LEU A 220 -2.92 24.49 13.37
CA LEU A 220 -1.60 24.59 13.99
C LEU A 220 -1.32 26.05 14.43
N MET A 221 -1.59 27.01 13.56
CA MET A 221 -1.38 28.43 13.87
C MET A 221 -2.28 28.91 15.01
N GLU A 222 -3.55 28.51 15.05
CA GLU A 222 -4.47 28.77 16.16
C GLU A 222 -3.96 28.19 17.49
N LYS A 223 -3.41 26.98 17.44
CA LYS A 223 -2.86 26.32 18.63
C LYS A 223 -1.58 26.99 19.14
N GLU A 224 -0.77 27.54 18.25
CA GLU A 224 0.46 28.28 18.58
C GLU A 224 0.20 29.75 18.99
N GLY A 225 -1.06 30.20 18.87
CA GLY A 225 -1.45 31.58 19.24
C GLY A 225 -1.04 32.64 18.21
N GLU A 226 -0.81 32.23 16.96
CA GLU A 226 -0.46 33.16 15.87
C GLU A 226 -1.69 33.75 15.16
N ILE A 227 -2.89 33.21 15.44
CA ILE A 227 -4.18 33.71 14.92
C ILE A 227 -5.19 33.62 16.08
N ASP A 228 -5.82 34.73 16.42
CA ASP A 228 -7.01 34.82 17.28
C ASP A 228 -8.29 34.54 16.48
#